data_3442a5b2acca1083e01c73ea65bf279a
#
_entry.id   3442a5b2acca1083e01c73ea65bf279a
#
_cell.length_a   1.000
_cell.length_b   1.000
_cell.length_c   1.000
_cell.angle_alpha   90.00
_cell.angle_beta   90.00
_cell.angle_gamma   90.00
#
_symmetry.space_group_name_H-M   'P 1'
#
loop_
_entity.id
_entity.type
_entity.pdbx_description
1 polymer ?
#
loop_
_entity_poly.entity_id
_entity_poly.type
_entity_poly.pdbx_seq_one_letter_code
_entity_poly.pdbx_strand_id
1 'polypeptide(L)'
;MKDGYIRAAAMTPKIKVADCRYNTEQIKELITKAYDNKAAIVGFPELCITGYTCNDLFLQDTLIDEAYNSLIDLKKYTGQYEGMAVVVGLPYMYMGKLYNVAAVISDGEL
;
A
#
# COMPACT_ATOMS: atom_id res chain seq x y z
N MET A 1 18.02 -13.37 1.84
CA MET A 1 17.57 -14.55 2.61
C MET A 1 18.76 -15.20 3.28
N LYS A 2 18.66 -15.45 4.57
CA LYS A 2 19.74 -16.04 5.35
C LYS A 2 19.25 -17.35 5.96
N ASP A 3 20.04 -18.43 5.80
CA ASP A 3 19.72 -19.76 6.35
C ASP A 3 18.36 -20.32 5.91
N GLY A 4 17.91 -19.96 4.71
CA GLY A 4 16.64 -20.42 4.18
C GLY A 4 15.41 -19.68 4.71
N TYR A 5 15.59 -18.61 5.49
CA TYR A 5 14.48 -17.86 6.09
C TYR A 5 14.34 -16.49 5.45
N ILE A 6 13.10 -16.02 5.36
CA ILE A 6 12.76 -14.69 4.91
C ILE A 6 12.08 -13.96 6.05
N ARG A 7 12.49 -12.73 6.33
CA ARG A 7 11.83 -11.92 7.34
C ARG A 7 10.64 -11.20 6.68
N ALA A 8 9.45 -11.43 7.22
CA ALA A 8 8.23 -10.79 6.78
C ALA A 8 7.69 -9.90 7.89
N ALA A 9 7.13 -8.76 7.53
CA ALA A 9 6.48 -7.85 8.46
C ALA A 9 5.02 -7.64 8.06
N ALA A 10 4.13 -7.68 9.05
CA ALA A 10 2.74 -7.27 8.88
C ALA A 10 2.54 -6.02 9.71
N MET A 11 2.15 -4.92 9.08
CA MET A 11 2.05 -3.63 9.74
C MET A 11 0.68 -3.01 9.58
N THR A 12 0.19 -2.36 10.63
CA THR A 12 -1.10 -1.70 10.64
C THR A 12 -0.89 -0.21 10.85
N PRO A 13 -1.08 0.62 9.79
CA PRO A 13 -0.91 2.06 9.93
C PRO A 13 -2.12 2.70 10.62
N LYS A 14 -1.91 3.91 11.15
CA LYS A 14 -3.03 4.76 11.55
C LYS A 14 -3.68 5.27 10.27
N ILE A 15 -5.00 5.18 10.21
CA ILE A 15 -5.74 5.49 8.99
C ILE A 15 -6.81 6.54 9.28
N LYS A 16 -6.97 7.49 8.34
CA LYS A 16 -8.12 8.37 8.27
C LYS A 16 -8.97 7.97 7.08
N VAL A 17 -10.26 7.77 7.29
CA VAL A 17 -11.19 7.34 6.24
C VAL A 17 -11.15 8.33 5.07
N ALA A 18 -10.98 7.80 3.86
CA ALA A 18 -10.94 8.54 2.60
C ALA A 18 -9.81 9.59 2.48
N ASP A 19 -8.89 9.63 3.42
CA ASP A 19 -7.72 10.54 3.34
C ASP A 19 -6.50 9.77 2.83
N CYS A 20 -6.47 9.61 1.50
CA CYS A 20 -5.41 8.82 0.86
C CYS A 20 -4.01 9.39 1.09
N ARG A 21 -3.88 10.73 1.11
CA ARG A 21 -2.59 11.36 1.36
C ARG A 21 -2.06 11.06 2.75
N TYR A 22 -2.90 11.22 3.77
CA TYR A 22 -2.53 10.91 5.14
C TYR A 22 -2.16 9.44 5.28
N ASN A 23 -3.01 8.57 4.75
CA ASN A 23 -2.80 7.12 4.85
C ASN A 23 -1.51 6.70 4.16
N THR A 24 -1.23 7.28 3.00
CA THR A 24 0.00 7.00 2.24
C THR A 24 1.24 7.42 3.01
N GLU A 25 1.23 8.58 3.67
CA GLU A 25 2.36 9.01 4.48
C GLU A 25 2.61 8.08 5.67
N GLN A 26 1.54 7.60 6.31
CA GLN A 26 1.66 6.61 7.39
C GLN A 26 2.25 5.29 6.89
N ILE A 27 1.81 4.86 5.71
CA ILE A 27 2.34 3.64 5.09
C ILE A 27 3.83 3.81 4.77
N LYS A 28 4.25 4.96 4.24
CA LYS A 28 5.66 5.24 3.95
C LYS A 28 6.54 5.13 5.17
N GLU A 29 6.09 5.67 6.31
CA GLU A 29 6.84 5.59 7.56
C GLU A 29 7.07 4.14 7.98
N LEU A 30 6.02 3.31 7.85
CA LEU A 30 6.10 1.90 8.21
C LEU A 30 6.94 1.09 7.21
N ILE A 31 6.92 1.46 5.93
CA ILE A 31 7.79 0.85 4.92
C ILE A 31 9.25 1.06 5.30
N THR A 32 9.63 2.29 5.64
CA THR A 32 10.99 2.62 6.07
C THR A 32 11.38 1.80 7.29
N LYS A 33 10.48 1.71 8.28
CA LYS A 33 10.72 0.94 9.50
C LYS A 33 10.92 -0.54 9.20
N ALA A 34 10.12 -1.11 8.30
CA ALA A 34 10.25 -2.50 7.90
C ALA A 34 11.58 -2.75 7.20
N TYR A 35 12.00 -1.84 6.33
CA TYR A 35 13.28 -1.96 5.64
C TYR A 35 14.45 -1.89 6.63
N ASP A 36 14.40 -0.95 7.57
CA ASP A 36 15.43 -0.81 8.60
C ASP A 36 15.53 -2.07 9.47
N ASN A 37 14.45 -2.80 9.63
CA ASN A 37 14.41 -4.08 10.34
C ASN A 37 14.71 -5.28 9.42
N LYS A 38 15.16 -5.02 8.20
CA LYS A 38 15.60 -6.03 7.23
C LYS A 38 14.48 -6.98 6.78
N ALA A 39 13.26 -6.48 6.68
CA ALA A 39 12.17 -7.26 6.12
C ALA A 39 12.37 -7.45 4.62
N ALA A 40 12.07 -8.64 4.12
CA ALA A 40 12.08 -8.93 2.69
C ALA A 40 10.71 -8.68 2.06
N ILE A 41 9.66 -8.71 2.87
CA ILE A 41 8.29 -8.41 2.45
C ILE A 41 7.57 -7.72 3.60
N VAL A 42 6.78 -6.69 3.28
CA VAL A 42 5.92 -6.03 4.25
C VAL A 42 4.50 -5.96 3.70
N GLY A 43 3.54 -6.43 4.50
CA GLY A 43 2.13 -6.43 4.14
C GLY A 43 1.35 -5.45 5.00
N PHE A 44 0.40 -4.77 4.38
CA PHE A 44 -0.51 -3.82 5.02
C PHE A 44 -1.95 -4.33 4.90
N PRO A 45 -2.85 -3.84 5.76
CA PRO A 45 -4.24 -4.33 5.76
C PRO A 45 -4.99 -4.05 4.45
N GLU A 46 -6.06 -4.80 4.25
CA GLU A 46 -7.01 -4.60 3.17
C GLU A 46 -7.47 -3.13 3.14
N LEU A 47 -7.53 -2.55 1.92
CA LEU A 47 -7.98 -1.17 1.69
C LEU A 47 -7.25 -0.12 2.55
N CYS A 48 -5.99 -0.34 2.89
CA CYS A 48 -5.27 0.55 3.79
C CYS A 48 -5.03 1.96 3.22
N ILE A 49 -5.07 2.13 1.90
CA ILE A 49 -4.89 3.45 1.27
C ILE A 49 -6.11 4.34 1.53
N THR A 50 -7.31 3.78 1.47
CA THR A 50 -8.55 4.54 1.67
C THR A 50 -9.18 4.37 3.04
N GLY A 51 -8.89 3.26 3.72
CA GLY A 51 -9.69 2.78 4.82
C GLY A 51 -10.88 1.95 4.32
N TYR A 52 -11.24 0.91 5.02
CA TYR A 52 -12.29 -0.01 4.56
C TYR A 52 -13.72 0.46 4.91
N THR A 53 -13.85 1.49 5.75
CA THR A 53 -15.16 1.99 6.19
C THR A 53 -15.64 3.19 5.37
N CYS A 54 -15.14 3.35 4.14
CA CYS A 54 -15.56 4.48 3.28
C CYS A 54 -17.00 4.38 2.79
N ASN A 55 -17.60 3.19 2.80
CA ASN A 55 -18.99 2.98 2.37
C ASN A 55 -19.25 3.56 0.97
N ASP A 56 -20.24 4.44 0.83
CA ASP A 56 -20.64 5.02 -0.46
C ASP A 56 -19.54 5.88 -1.10
N LEU A 57 -18.52 6.29 -0.34
CA LEU A 57 -17.40 7.05 -0.89
C LEU A 57 -16.62 6.26 -1.93
N PHE A 58 -16.65 4.93 -1.85
CA PHE A 58 -16.01 4.08 -2.87
C PHE A 58 -16.64 4.25 -4.25
N LEU A 59 -17.83 4.82 -4.34
CA LEU A 59 -18.49 5.08 -5.61
C LEU A 59 -18.06 6.40 -6.25
N GLN A 60 -17.27 7.20 -5.56
CA GLN A 60 -16.81 8.49 -6.07
C GLN A 60 -15.52 8.34 -6.85
N ASP A 61 -15.51 8.83 -8.09
CA ASP A 61 -14.34 8.78 -8.96
C ASP A 61 -13.13 9.48 -8.33
N THR A 62 -13.36 10.59 -7.61
CA THR A 62 -12.29 11.33 -6.93
C THR A 62 -11.52 10.45 -5.97
N LEU A 63 -12.21 9.65 -5.15
CA LEU A 63 -11.54 8.76 -4.19
C LEU A 63 -10.74 7.68 -4.92
N ILE A 64 -11.30 7.11 -5.97
CA ILE A 64 -10.63 6.07 -6.77
C ILE A 64 -9.37 6.64 -7.44
N ASP A 65 -9.45 7.86 -7.99
CA ASP A 65 -8.31 8.51 -8.61
C ASP A 65 -7.22 8.84 -7.59
N GLU A 66 -7.60 9.31 -6.41
CA GLU A 66 -6.65 9.58 -5.32
C GLU A 66 -5.96 8.31 -4.85
N ALA A 67 -6.71 7.21 -4.75
CA ALA A 67 -6.13 5.92 -4.36
C ALA A 67 -5.12 5.45 -5.40
N TYR A 68 -5.42 5.60 -6.68
CA TYR A 68 -4.48 5.24 -7.75
C TYR A 68 -3.23 6.10 -7.71
N ASN A 69 -3.38 7.41 -7.53
CA ASN A 69 -2.25 8.33 -7.44
C ASN A 69 -1.37 8.01 -6.22
N SER A 70 -1.99 7.60 -5.12
CA SER A 70 -1.27 7.15 -3.93
C SER A 70 -0.47 5.88 -4.21
N LEU A 71 -1.03 4.96 -4.97
CA LEU A 71 -0.31 3.75 -5.38
C LEU A 71 0.92 4.10 -6.21
N ILE A 72 0.80 5.04 -7.15
CA ILE A 72 1.94 5.48 -7.97
C ILE A 72 2.99 6.17 -7.10
N ASP A 73 2.58 6.97 -6.12
CA ASP A 73 3.49 7.60 -5.17
C ASP A 73 4.26 6.55 -4.36
N LEU A 74 3.57 5.53 -3.86
CA LEU A 74 4.20 4.44 -3.13
C LEU A 74 5.15 3.64 -4.02
N LYS A 75 4.79 3.43 -5.28
CA LYS A 75 5.66 2.76 -6.25
C LYS A 75 6.99 3.49 -6.40
N LYS A 76 6.96 4.82 -6.51
CA LYS A 76 8.17 5.62 -6.59
C LYS A 76 8.96 5.59 -5.29
N TYR A 77 8.27 5.72 -4.18
CA TYR A 77 8.90 5.73 -2.86
C TYR A 77 9.65 4.44 -2.56
N THR A 78 9.06 3.30 -2.90
CA THR A 78 9.66 1.98 -2.63
C THR A 78 10.86 1.67 -3.51
N GLY A 79 11.06 2.40 -4.60
CA GLY A 79 12.21 2.19 -5.47
C GLY A 79 13.56 2.35 -4.79
N GLN A 80 13.61 3.07 -3.67
CA GLN A 80 14.84 3.25 -2.89
C GLN A 80 15.16 2.03 -1.99
N TYR A 81 14.23 1.11 -1.82
CA TYR A 81 14.37 -0.02 -0.93
C TYR A 81 14.49 -1.33 -1.71
N GLU A 82 15.69 -1.59 -2.22
CA GLU A 82 15.94 -2.80 -3.01
C GLU A 82 15.72 -4.08 -2.23
N GLY A 83 15.13 -5.06 -2.88
CA GLY A 83 14.97 -6.39 -2.33
C GLY A 83 13.82 -6.54 -1.36
N MET A 84 12.98 -5.51 -1.19
CA MET A 84 11.81 -5.61 -0.32
C MET A 84 10.53 -5.45 -1.14
N ALA A 85 9.63 -6.43 -1.04
CA ALA A 85 8.31 -6.34 -1.64
C ALA A 85 7.34 -5.70 -0.65
N VAL A 86 6.45 -4.84 -1.16
CA VAL A 86 5.44 -4.14 -0.38
C VAL A 86 4.06 -4.49 -0.92
N VAL A 87 3.15 -4.90 -0.04
CA VAL A 87 1.78 -5.27 -0.40
C VAL A 87 0.82 -4.28 0.26
N VAL A 88 0.08 -3.53 -0.56
CA VAL A 88 -0.89 -2.54 -0.08
C VAL A 88 -2.27 -2.80 -0.67
N GLY A 89 -3.33 -2.44 0.06
CA GLY A 89 -4.71 -2.62 -0.36
C GLY A 89 -5.35 -1.31 -0.80
N LEU A 90 -6.12 -1.35 -1.89
CA LEU A 90 -6.84 -0.19 -2.39
C LEU A 90 -8.04 -0.63 -3.25
N PRO A 91 -9.05 0.25 -3.40
CA PRO A 91 -10.07 0.04 -4.41
C PRO A 91 -9.50 0.40 -5.78
N TYR A 92 -9.77 -0.43 -6.78
CA TYR A 92 -9.22 -0.25 -8.12
C TYR A 92 -10.32 -0.43 -9.17
N MET A 93 -10.41 0.54 -10.08
CA MET A 93 -11.38 0.48 -11.18
C MET A 93 -10.71 -0.16 -12.39
N TYR A 94 -11.31 -1.23 -12.91
CA TYR A 94 -10.82 -1.90 -14.10
C TYR A 94 -12.00 -2.30 -14.98
N MET A 95 -11.97 -1.84 -16.23
CA MET A 95 -13.02 -2.12 -17.24
C MET A 95 -14.44 -1.86 -16.70
N GLY A 96 -14.62 -0.71 -16.04
CA GLY A 96 -15.93 -0.28 -15.53
C GLY A 96 -16.38 -0.97 -14.24
N LYS A 97 -15.55 -1.82 -13.65
CA LYS A 97 -15.87 -2.50 -12.39
C LYS A 97 -14.90 -2.10 -11.30
N LEU A 98 -15.43 -1.97 -10.09
CA LEU A 98 -14.64 -1.65 -8.90
C LEU A 98 -14.24 -2.95 -8.20
N TYR A 99 -12.94 -3.08 -7.95
CA TYR A 99 -12.37 -4.23 -7.27
C TYR A 99 -11.65 -3.81 -6.00
N ASN A 100 -11.66 -4.68 -5.02
CA ASN A 100 -10.81 -4.60 -3.84
C ASN A 100 -9.56 -5.41 -4.15
N VAL A 101 -8.42 -4.74 -4.28
CA VAL A 101 -7.19 -5.40 -4.75
C VAL A 101 -6.05 -5.24 -3.75
N ALA A 102 -5.11 -6.17 -3.82
CA ALA A 102 -3.82 -6.05 -3.18
C ALA A 102 -2.78 -5.79 -4.28
N ALA A 103 -2.10 -4.65 -4.18
CA ALA A 103 -1.04 -4.31 -5.11
C ALA A 103 0.30 -4.73 -4.52
N VAL A 104 1.12 -5.39 -5.31
CA VAL A 104 2.46 -5.82 -4.91
C VAL A 104 3.47 -4.94 -5.63
N ILE A 105 4.32 -4.28 -4.86
CA ILE A 105 5.32 -3.36 -5.38
C ILE A 105 6.70 -3.88 -4.98
N SER A 106 7.62 -3.95 -5.93
CA SER A 106 8.99 -4.38 -5.66
C SER A 106 9.94 -3.62 -6.58
N ASP A 107 11.00 -3.07 -6.00
CA ASP A 107 12.06 -2.35 -6.74
C ASP A 107 11.52 -1.24 -7.65
N GLY A 108 10.47 -0.54 -7.19
CA GLY A 108 9.87 0.56 -7.93
C GLY A 108 8.92 0.14 -9.04
N GLU A 109 8.49 -1.13 -9.05
CA GLU A 109 7.59 -1.68 -10.08
C GLU A 109 6.43 -2.43 -9.44
N LEU A 110 5.29 -2.41 -10.15
CA LEU A 110 4.09 -3.16 -9.75
C LEU A 110 4.19 -4.64 -10.14
#